data_8649769d595452e98301c583c6f4a15c
#
_entry.id   8649769d595452e98301c583c6f4a15c
#
_cell.length_a   1.000
_cell.length_b   1.000
_cell.length_c   1.000
_cell.angle_alpha   90.00
_cell.angle_beta   90.00
_cell.angle_gamma   90.00
#
_symmetry.space_group_name_H-M   'P 1'
#
loop_
_entity.id
_entity.type
_entity.pdbx_description
1 polymer ?
#
loop_
_entity_poly.entity_id
_entity_poly.type
_entity_poly.pdbx_seq_one_letter_code
_entity_poly.pdbx_strand_id
1 'polypeptide(L)'
;MKTIASTALPSHVQQPHYDRQSLRSRIVHFGFGAFHRAHQALLTDRVLNAKGGDWGICEISLFSGDVLMSQLRAQDHLFTVLEKGPDGNQPIIVGAVHECLNAKLDSLAAIIEKFCEPQVAIVSLTITEKGYCLDPATGRLDTQNARIVHDLENPSEPHSAPGILVEALHRRRERGLQPFTVLSCDNIPDNGHVVKNAVLGMAQKRSPELAAWIDAHVSFPGTMVDRIVPAATEASLAEITQALGVDDPCAISCEPFIQWVVEDNFVAGRPEWEVAGVQMVEDVLPWEQMKLRMLNGSHSFLAYLGYLAGYAHINECMEDEHFREAARRLMLDEQAPTLRITDVDLTAYADSLIDRFANPALQHRTWQIAMDGSQKLPQRMLDGIRVHLERHTAWPLLALGVAGWMRYVSGTDDQGNAIDVRDPLSEKIRGIVSTSSEADRVTALLGLSEIFGHDLPQTPAFVDAIVQAYQRLVRDGARRAVIETLNI
;
A
#
# COMPACT_ATOMS: atom_id res chain seq x y z
N MET A 1 2.52 34.00 11.76
CA MET A 1 3.19 33.35 10.64
C MET A 1 2.20 33.30 9.48
N LYS A 2 2.64 33.52 8.24
CA LYS A 2 1.76 33.35 7.08
C LYS A 2 1.58 31.83 6.84
N THR A 3 0.35 31.39 6.64
CA THR A 3 -0.01 29.99 6.35
C THR A 3 -0.79 29.91 5.05
N ILE A 4 -0.96 28.72 4.49
CA ILE A 4 -1.81 28.51 3.30
C ILE A 4 -3.27 28.96 3.53
N ALA A 5 -3.75 28.94 4.78
CA ALA A 5 -5.09 29.42 5.16
C ALA A 5 -5.20 30.97 5.18
N SER A 6 -4.10 31.69 5.37
CA SER A 6 -4.08 33.15 5.55
C SER A 6 -3.44 33.91 4.39
N THR A 7 -3.00 33.21 3.35
CA THR A 7 -2.26 33.78 2.21
C THR A 7 -3.07 33.65 0.93
N ALA A 8 -3.10 34.67 0.10
CA ALA A 8 -3.62 34.56 -1.26
C ALA A 8 -2.67 33.70 -2.09
N LEU A 9 -3.15 32.56 -2.52
CA LEU A 9 -2.37 31.60 -3.30
C LEU A 9 -2.38 31.93 -4.79
N PRO A 10 -1.36 31.54 -5.56
CA PRO A 10 -1.33 31.72 -7.01
C PRO A 10 -2.54 31.06 -7.70
N SER A 11 -2.98 31.63 -8.82
CA SER A 11 -4.19 31.19 -9.54
C SER A 11 -4.14 29.75 -10.10
N HIS A 12 -2.94 29.19 -10.26
CA HIS A 12 -2.76 27.81 -10.73
C HIS A 12 -2.92 26.77 -9.61
N VAL A 13 -3.02 27.19 -8.34
CA VAL A 13 -3.25 26.33 -7.19
C VAL A 13 -4.73 26.01 -7.09
N GLN A 14 -5.09 24.74 -7.17
CA GLN A 14 -6.47 24.30 -6.94
C GLN A 14 -6.80 24.44 -5.45
N GLN A 15 -7.99 24.96 -5.14
CA GLN A 15 -8.44 25.17 -3.77
C GLN A 15 -9.85 24.62 -3.58
N PRO A 16 -10.26 24.29 -2.32
CA PRO A 16 -11.63 23.90 -2.03
C PRO A 16 -12.62 25.00 -2.40
N HIS A 17 -13.72 24.63 -3.06
CA HIS A 17 -14.82 25.54 -3.44
C HIS A 17 -16.12 25.29 -2.67
N TYR A 18 -16.14 24.26 -1.81
CA TYR A 18 -17.29 23.93 -0.94
C TYR A 18 -17.22 24.66 0.39
N ASP A 19 -18.35 24.74 1.09
CA ASP A 19 -18.42 25.32 2.43
C ASP A 19 -17.81 24.38 3.48
N ARG A 20 -16.58 24.65 3.90
CA ARG A 20 -15.90 23.87 4.93
C ARG A 20 -16.52 23.99 6.32
N GLN A 21 -17.32 25.03 6.60
CA GLN A 21 -18.02 25.19 7.88
C GLN A 21 -19.20 24.23 8.02
N SER A 22 -19.71 23.70 6.91
CA SER A 22 -20.76 22.68 6.91
C SER A 22 -20.25 21.27 7.19
N LEU A 23 -18.93 21.05 7.15
CA LEU A 23 -18.34 19.74 7.35
C LEU A 23 -18.56 19.22 8.76
N ARG A 24 -18.78 17.90 8.86
CA ARG A 24 -18.90 17.15 10.11
C ARG A 24 -17.96 15.96 10.09
N SER A 25 -17.47 15.54 11.26
CA SER A 25 -16.61 14.34 11.39
C SER A 25 -17.44 13.06 11.12
N ARG A 26 -17.83 12.84 9.85
CA ARG A 26 -18.51 11.61 9.43
C ARG A 26 -17.52 10.49 9.12
N ILE A 27 -16.28 10.85 8.79
CA ILE A 27 -15.13 9.95 8.68
C ILE A 27 -14.17 10.29 9.82
N VAL A 28 -13.77 9.29 10.58
CA VAL A 28 -12.64 9.37 11.51
C VAL A 28 -11.52 8.52 10.96
N HIS A 29 -10.35 9.10 10.76
CA HIS A 29 -9.22 8.40 10.16
C HIS A 29 -8.07 8.22 11.14
N PHE A 30 -7.56 6.99 11.24
CA PHE A 30 -6.34 6.68 11.98
C PHE A 30 -5.10 6.77 11.08
N GLY A 31 -4.24 7.75 11.34
CA GLY A 31 -2.94 7.85 10.70
C GLY A 31 -2.85 8.93 9.62
N PHE A 32 -2.55 10.16 10.02
CA PHE A 32 -2.32 11.30 9.12
C PHE A 32 -1.00 11.16 8.35
N GLY A 33 -0.83 10.02 7.69
CA GLY A 33 0.34 9.69 6.86
C GLY A 33 0.30 10.35 5.48
N ALA A 34 1.43 10.31 4.78
CA ALA A 34 1.52 10.87 3.43
C ALA A 34 0.55 10.18 2.46
N PHE A 35 0.42 8.87 2.57
CA PHE A 35 -0.48 8.11 1.69
C PHE A 35 -1.94 8.53 1.86
N HIS A 36 -2.46 8.60 3.08
CA HIS A 36 -3.84 9.02 3.33
C HIS A 36 -4.12 10.42 2.79
N ARG A 37 -3.19 11.38 3.02
CA ARG A 37 -3.32 12.75 2.52
C ARG A 37 -3.44 12.82 1.00
N ALA A 38 -2.64 11.99 0.29
CA ALA A 38 -2.64 11.93 -1.18
C ALA A 38 -3.71 11.01 -1.76
N HIS A 39 -4.47 10.29 -0.95
CA HIS A 39 -5.41 9.27 -1.41
C HIS A 39 -6.83 9.53 -0.90
N GLN A 40 -7.28 8.92 0.19
CA GLN A 40 -8.66 9.05 0.68
C GLN A 40 -9.05 10.52 0.96
N ALA A 41 -8.17 11.29 1.58
CA ALA A 41 -8.47 12.70 1.90
C ALA A 41 -8.64 13.54 0.63
N LEU A 42 -7.75 13.38 -0.35
CA LEU A 42 -7.86 14.06 -1.64
C LEU A 42 -9.11 13.61 -2.43
N LEU A 43 -9.41 12.31 -2.45
CA LEU A 43 -10.60 11.81 -3.15
C LEU A 43 -11.90 12.31 -2.49
N THR A 44 -11.94 12.39 -1.17
CA THR A 44 -13.07 12.98 -0.44
C THR A 44 -13.21 14.48 -0.73
N ASP A 45 -12.09 15.21 -0.82
CA ASP A 45 -12.05 16.60 -1.22
C ASP A 45 -12.61 16.81 -2.65
N ARG A 46 -12.24 15.94 -3.58
CA ARG A 46 -12.78 15.95 -4.96
C ARG A 46 -14.30 15.74 -4.98
N VAL A 47 -14.82 14.81 -4.15
CA VAL A 47 -16.28 14.61 -4.02
C VAL A 47 -16.96 15.87 -3.48
N LEU A 48 -16.41 16.48 -2.43
CA LEU A 48 -16.94 17.69 -1.83
C LEU A 48 -16.92 18.87 -2.82
N ASN A 49 -15.87 19.00 -3.62
CA ASN A 49 -15.81 20.00 -4.69
C ASN A 49 -16.86 19.78 -5.78
N ALA A 50 -17.19 18.54 -6.11
CA ALA A 50 -18.14 18.20 -7.16
C ALA A 50 -19.61 18.24 -6.71
N LYS A 51 -19.88 17.86 -5.47
CA LYS A 51 -21.24 17.61 -4.94
C LYS A 51 -21.60 18.46 -3.72
N GLY A 52 -20.60 19.01 -3.01
CA GLY A 52 -20.83 19.57 -1.67
C GLY A 52 -21.10 18.48 -0.64
N GLY A 53 -21.83 18.84 0.42
CA GLY A 53 -22.19 17.92 1.50
C GLY A 53 -21.37 18.14 2.77
N ASP A 54 -21.52 17.23 3.73
CA ASP A 54 -20.98 17.35 5.08
C ASP A 54 -19.94 16.26 5.45
N TRP A 55 -19.43 15.50 4.47
CA TRP A 55 -18.48 14.42 4.66
C TRP A 55 -17.07 14.92 5.01
N GLY A 56 -16.91 15.46 6.20
CA GLY A 56 -15.62 15.88 6.73
C GLY A 56 -14.86 14.72 7.37
N ILE A 57 -13.54 14.87 7.42
CA ILE A 57 -12.61 13.91 8.04
C ILE A 57 -12.07 14.52 9.33
N CYS A 58 -12.11 13.75 10.42
CA CYS A 58 -11.34 13.99 11.63
C CYS A 58 -10.13 13.05 11.64
N GLU A 59 -8.93 13.62 11.67
CA GLU A 59 -7.69 12.86 11.76
C GLU A 59 -7.35 12.47 13.18
N ILE A 60 -6.97 11.22 13.39
CA ILE A 60 -6.54 10.71 14.69
C ILE A 60 -5.08 10.26 14.63
N SER A 61 -4.29 10.73 15.59
CA SER A 61 -2.96 10.21 15.87
C SER A 61 -2.84 9.91 17.37
N LEU A 62 -2.34 8.73 17.73
CA LEU A 62 -2.31 8.30 19.14
C LEU A 62 -1.10 8.88 19.89
N PHE A 63 0.05 8.23 19.76
CA PHE A 63 1.23 8.53 20.59
C PHE A 63 2.37 9.20 19.83
N SER A 64 2.19 9.48 18.55
CA SER A 64 3.15 10.14 17.66
C SER A 64 2.45 11.18 16.81
N GLY A 65 3.21 11.98 16.05
CA GLY A 65 2.63 12.95 15.11
C GLY A 65 2.05 14.21 15.74
N ASP A 66 2.27 14.45 17.04
CA ASP A 66 1.82 15.63 17.76
C ASP A 66 2.29 16.95 17.12
N VAL A 67 3.53 16.99 16.63
CA VAL A 67 4.06 18.16 15.90
C VAL A 67 3.28 18.39 14.59
N LEU A 68 3.08 17.36 13.79
CA LEU A 68 2.35 17.45 12.52
C LEU A 68 0.88 17.84 12.74
N MET A 69 0.22 17.30 13.77
CA MET A 69 -1.14 17.68 14.14
C MET A 69 -1.25 19.13 14.60
N SER A 70 -0.25 19.63 15.36
CA SER A 70 -0.17 21.03 15.75
C SER A 70 0.01 21.97 14.55
N GLN A 71 0.84 21.57 13.59
CA GLN A 71 1.03 22.30 12.34
C GLN A 71 -0.24 22.33 11.49
N LEU A 72 -0.95 21.21 11.39
CA LEU A 72 -2.22 21.09 10.67
C LEU A 72 -3.28 22.04 11.26
N ARG A 73 -3.42 22.09 12.60
CA ARG A 73 -4.30 23.03 13.29
C ARG A 73 -3.95 24.49 13.01
N ALA A 74 -2.65 24.79 13.00
CA ALA A 74 -2.17 26.17 12.79
C ALA A 74 -2.51 26.71 11.40
N GLN A 75 -2.85 25.87 10.44
CA GLN A 75 -3.23 26.21 9.07
C GLN A 75 -4.67 25.82 8.71
N ASP A 76 -5.56 25.83 9.70
CA ASP A 76 -6.99 25.53 9.54
C ASP A 76 -7.27 24.16 8.90
N HIS A 77 -6.46 23.16 9.25
CA HIS A 77 -6.54 21.78 8.75
C HIS A 77 -6.39 21.61 7.22
N LEU A 78 -5.95 22.67 6.52
CA LEU A 78 -5.59 22.60 5.10
C LEU A 78 -4.21 21.99 4.93
N PHE A 79 -3.98 21.32 3.82
CA PHE A 79 -2.65 20.86 3.41
C PHE A 79 -2.55 20.73 1.90
N THR A 80 -1.33 20.72 1.38
CA THR A 80 -1.06 20.69 -0.05
C THR A 80 -0.68 19.28 -0.49
N VAL A 81 -1.29 18.84 -1.59
CA VAL A 81 -0.85 17.70 -2.39
C VAL A 81 -0.30 18.22 -3.71
N LEU A 82 0.98 17.99 -3.99
CA LEU A 82 1.61 18.31 -5.26
C LEU A 82 1.64 17.05 -6.15
N GLU A 83 0.75 17.01 -7.15
CA GLU A 83 0.80 15.95 -8.17
C GLU A 83 1.92 16.27 -9.18
N LYS A 84 2.91 15.37 -9.29
CA LYS A 84 4.10 15.52 -10.13
C LYS A 84 4.01 14.62 -11.34
N GLY A 85 3.64 15.20 -12.48
CA GLY A 85 3.49 14.50 -13.75
C GLY A 85 4.53 14.90 -14.79
N PRO A 86 4.62 14.14 -15.90
CA PRO A 86 5.52 14.46 -17.01
C PRO A 86 5.19 15.80 -17.68
N ASP A 87 3.91 16.20 -17.67
CA ASP A 87 3.42 17.43 -18.29
C ASP A 87 3.45 18.64 -17.35
N GLY A 88 3.92 18.47 -16.12
CA GLY A 88 4.04 19.51 -15.11
C GLY A 88 3.46 19.11 -13.75
N ASN A 89 3.61 20.04 -12.80
CA ASN A 89 3.21 19.86 -11.41
C ASN A 89 1.90 20.58 -11.14
N GLN A 90 0.96 19.90 -10.45
CA GLN A 90 -0.32 20.50 -10.06
C GLN A 90 -0.42 20.56 -8.53
N PRO A 91 -0.32 21.75 -7.91
CA PRO A 91 -0.57 21.91 -6.50
C PRO A 91 -2.08 21.99 -6.21
N ILE A 92 -2.52 21.20 -5.20
CA ILE A 92 -3.92 21.08 -4.78
C ILE A 92 -3.99 21.30 -3.27
N ILE A 93 -4.80 22.23 -2.81
CA ILE A 93 -5.12 22.40 -1.40
C ILE A 93 -6.28 21.46 -1.05
N VAL A 94 -6.06 20.57 -0.11
CA VAL A 94 -7.07 19.64 0.40
C VAL A 94 -7.71 20.23 1.65
N GLY A 95 -9.03 20.33 1.65
CA GLY A 95 -9.82 20.88 2.74
C GLY A 95 -10.83 19.92 3.35
N ALA A 96 -10.87 18.66 2.94
CA ALA A 96 -11.79 17.63 3.47
C ALA A 96 -11.52 17.31 4.95
N VAL A 97 -10.29 17.47 5.41
CA VAL A 97 -9.94 17.40 6.84
C VAL A 97 -10.34 18.71 7.51
N HIS A 98 -11.19 18.63 8.54
CA HIS A 98 -11.65 19.82 9.24
C HIS A 98 -11.38 19.78 10.75
N GLU A 99 -10.91 18.65 11.25
CA GLU A 99 -10.59 18.42 12.65
C GLU A 99 -9.45 17.44 12.78
N CYS A 100 -8.67 17.53 13.84
CA CYS A 100 -7.70 16.49 14.19
C CYS A 100 -7.52 16.39 15.70
N LEU A 101 -7.28 15.17 16.20
CA LEU A 101 -7.04 14.88 17.61
C LEU A 101 -5.76 14.04 17.77
N ASN A 102 -5.04 14.33 18.86
CA ASN A 102 -3.84 13.57 19.23
C ASN A 102 -3.85 13.29 20.74
N ALA A 103 -3.52 12.07 21.15
CA ALA A 103 -3.61 11.70 22.57
C ALA A 103 -2.73 12.53 23.51
N LYS A 104 -1.61 13.09 23.02
CA LYS A 104 -0.75 13.99 23.81
C LYS A 104 -1.29 15.42 23.89
N LEU A 105 -1.98 15.88 22.84
CA LEU A 105 -2.48 17.24 22.75
C LEU A 105 -3.88 17.38 23.37
N ASP A 106 -4.72 16.33 23.24
CA ASP A 106 -6.14 16.41 23.61
C ASP A 106 -6.53 15.43 24.70
N SER A 107 -6.12 14.25 24.70
CA SER A 107 -6.27 13.09 25.56
C SER A 107 -6.85 11.87 24.81
N LEU A 108 -6.60 10.68 25.33
CA LEU A 108 -7.18 9.44 24.82
C LEU A 108 -8.70 9.42 24.99
N ALA A 109 -9.21 9.98 26.08
CA ALA A 109 -10.65 10.05 26.34
C ALA A 109 -11.37 10.89 25.28
N ALA A 110 -10.82 12.02 24.87
CA ALA A 110 -11.36 12.85 23.79
C ALA A 110 -11.38 12.12 22.45
N ILE A 111 -10.33 11.35 22.16
CA ILE A 111 -10.28 10.51 20.97
C ILE A 111 -11.40 9.47 20.98
N ILE A 112 -11.55 8.71 22.08
CA ILE A 112 -12.59 7.67 22.17
C ILE A 112 -14.00 8.29 22.05
N GLU A 113 -14.23 9.44 22.66
CA GLU A 113 -15.53 10.14 22.55
C GLU A 113 -15.79 10.61 21.11
N LYS A 114 -14.76 10.98 20.33
CA LYS A 114 -14.92 11.32 18.91
C LYS A 114 -15.54 10.18 18.11
N PHE A 115 -15.10 8.95 18.32
CA PHE A 115 -15.69 7.77 17.67
C PHE A 115 -17.13 7.51 18.09
N CYS A 116 -17.56 8.03 19.25
CA CYS A 116 -18.91 7.88 19.78
C CYS A 116 -19.88 8.98 19.34
N GLU A 117 -19.45 9.95 18.55
CA GLU A 117 -20.34 10.96 17.98
C GLU A 117 -21.33 10.32 17.00
N PRO A 118 -22.64 10.64 17.08
CA PRO A 118 -23.68 9.98 16.28
C PRO A 118 -23.46 10.01 14.77
N GLN A 119 -22.87 11.11 14.24
CA GLN A 119 -22.64 11.31 12.81
C GLN A 119 -21.48 10.49 12.25
N VAL A 120 -20.60 9.91 13.09
CA VAL A 120 -19.49 9.09 12.62
C VAL A 120 -20.02 7.82 11.95
N ALA A 121 -19.80 7.71 10.65
CA ALA A 121 -20.29 6.64 9.80
C ALA A 121 -19.18 5.67 9.36
N ILE A 122 -17.95 6.17 9.24
CA ILE A 122 -16.79 5.41 8.76
C ILE A 122 -15.61 5.69 9.69
N VAL A 123 -14.92 4.62 10.07
CA VAL A 123 -13.57 4.70 10.66
C VAL A 123 -12.59 4.06 9.68
N SER A 124 -11.72 4.87 9.11
CA SER A 124 -10.71 4.38 8.16
C SER A 124 -9.31 4.36 8.79
N LEU A 125 -8.43 3.50 8.26
CA LEU A 125 -7.12 3.24 8.83
C LEU A 125 -6.02 3.19 7.76
N THR A 126 -4.91 3.86 8.07
CA THR A 126 -3.60 3.65 7.42
C THR A 126 -2.55 3.56 8.54
N ILE A 127 -2.46 2.39 9.17
CA ILE A 127 -1.69 2.16 10.40
C ILE A 127 -0.54 1.16 10.22
N THR A 128 -0.37 0.67 8.99
CA THR A 128 0.56 -0.40 8.60
C THR A 128 0.21 -1.76 9.25
N GLU A 129 0.79 -2.83 8.72
CA GLU A 129 0.53 -4.20 9.19
C GLU A 129 0.71 -4.37 10.71
N LYS A 130 1.75 -3.73 11.27
CA LYS A 130 2.04 -3.81 12.72
C LYS A 130 0.96 -3.17 13.59
N GLY A 131 0.19 -2.22 13.06
CA GLY A 131 -0.87 -1.52 13.78
C GLY A 131 -2.06 -2.41 14.13
N TYR A 132 -2.26 -3.50 13.38
CA TYR A 132 -3.35 -4.46 13.61
C TYR A 132 -3.04 -5.44 14.73
N CYS A 133 -1.81 -5.52 15.21
CA CYS A 133 -1.37 -6.39 16.31
C CYS A 133 -1.75 -7.86 16.09
N LEU A 134 -1.61 -8.36 14.85
CA LEU A 134 -1.81 -9.76 14.51
C LEU A 134 -0.47 -10.53 14.54
N ASP A 135 -0.54 -11.81 14.88
CA ASP A 135 0.56 -12.73 14.68
C ASP A 135 0.69 -13.05 13.18
N PRO A 136 1.82 -12.74 12.54
CA PRO A 136 2.01 -12.95 11.11
C PRO A 136 1.89 -14.41 10.66
N ALA A 137 2.18 -15.37 11.56
CA ALA A 137 2.13 -16.79 11.24
C ALA A 137 0.70 -17.33 11.21
N THR A 138 -0.21 -16.76 12.00
CA THR A 138 -1.57 -17.28 12.18
C THR A 138 -2.67 -16.35 11.67
N GLY A 139 -2.35 -15.07 11.41
CA GLY A 139 -3.33 -14.03 11.08
C GLY A 139 -4.33 -13.72 12.19
N ARG A 140 -4.07 -14.19 13.41
CA ARG A 140 -4.93 -13.98 14.60
C ARG A 140 -4.35 -12.90 15.50
N LEU A 141 -5.19 -12.33 16.37
CA LEU A 141 -4.75 -11.36 17.36
C LEU A 141 -3.57 -11.92 18.18
N ASP A 142 -2.46 -11.18 18.20
CA ASP A 142 -1.29 -11.52 19.02
C ASP A 142 -1.54 -11.12 20.48
N THR A 143 -1.95 -12.10 21.27
CA THR A 143 -2.23 -11.90 22.72
C THR A 143 -0.96 -11.71 23.56
N GLN A 144 0.23 -11.85 22.98
CA GLN A 144 1.51 -11.53 23.64
C GLN A 144 2.00 -10.11 23.31
N ASN A 145 1.37 -9.44 22.37
CA ASN A 145 1.70 -8.05 22.04
C ASN A 145 1.42 -7.16 23.25
N ALA A 146 2.42 -6.37 23.67
CA ALA A 146 2.34 -5.58 24.91
C ALA A 146 1.15 -4.59 24.92
N ARG A 147 0.76 -4.03 23.76
CA ARG A 147 -0.42 -3.16 23.67
C ARG A 147 -1.72 -3.93 23.85
N ILE A 148 -1.82 -5.13 23.29
CA ILE A 148 -3.00 -5.99 23.45
C ILE A 148 -3.13 -6.45 24.92
N VAL A 149 -2.04 -6.85 25.56
CA VAL A 149 -2.04 -7.19 27.01
C VAL A 149 -2.54 -6.01 27.83
N HIS A 150 -1.99 -4.81 27.60
CA HIS A 150 -2.46 -3.59 28.26
C HIS A 150 -3.97 -3.36 28.09
N ASP A 151 -4.47 -3.45 26.84
CA ASP A 151 -5.84 -3.13 26.50
C ASP A 151 -6.85 -4.14 27.05
N LEU A 152 -6.43 -5.40 27.22
CA LEU A 152 -7.25 -6.43 27.88
C LEU A 152 -7.36 -6.18 29.38
N GLU A 153 -6.32 -5.65 30.02
CA GLU A 153 -6.31 -5.28 31.44
C GLU A 153 -6.99 -3.92 31.69
N ASN A 154 -6.93 -3.00 30.70
CA ASN A 154 -7.48 -1.64 30.79
C ASN A 154 -8.39 -1.32 29.61
N PRO A 155 -9.53 -1.99 29.43
CA PRO A 155 -10.33 -1.91 28.23
C PRO A 155 -10.98 -0.52 27.99
N SER A 156 -11.08 0.33 29.00
CA SER A 156 -11.57 1.71 28.88
C SER A 156 -10.49 2.73 28.49
N GLU A 157 -9.20 2.32 28.55
CA GLU A 157 -8.02 3.16 28.22
C GLU A 157 -7.10 2.44 27.22
N PRO A 158 -7.58 2.01 26.04
CA PRO A 158 -6.81 1.20 25.11
C PRO A 158 -5.69 2.00 24.43
N HIS A 159 -4.57 1.31 24.14
CA HIS A 159 -3.40 1.86 23.47
C HIS A 159 -3.18 1.31 22.06
N SER A 160 -3.94 0.29 21.64
CA SER A 160 -3.91 -0.27 20.29
C SER A 160 -5.10 0.18 19.45
N ALA A 161 -4.94 0.19 18.12
CA ALA A 161 -6.06 0.48 17.23
C ALA A 161 -7.21 -0.53 17.39
N PRO A 162 -6.98 -1.86 17.46
CA PRO A 162 -8.05 -2.81 17.75
C PRO A 162 -8.75 -2.54 19.09
N GLY A 163 -8.01 -2.21 20.15
CA GLY A 163 -8.55 -1.88 21.44
C GLY A 163 -9.45 -0.65 21.41
N ILE A 164 -9.02 0.42 20.76
CA ILE A 164 -9.80 1.66 20.60
C ILE A 164 -11.07 1.42 19.80
N LEU A 165 -10.99 0.69 18.69
CA LEU A 165 -12.17 0.35 17.88
C LEU A 165 -13.19 -0.45 18.68
N VAL A 166 -12.75 -1.45 19.44
CA VAL A 166 -13.62 -2.27 20.28
C VAL A 166 -14.23 -1.45 21.41
N GLU A 167 -13.48 -0.57 22.08
CA GLU A 167 -14.00 0.32 23.11
C GLU A 167 -15.05 1.28 22.55
N ALA A 168 -14.77 1.89 21.40
CA ALA A 168 -15.70 2.79 20.75
C ALA A 168 -17.01 2.08 20.35
N LEU A 169 -16.92 0.88 19.75
CA LEU A 169 -18.09 0.07 19.38
C LEU A 169 -18.87 -0.38 20.60
N HIS A 170 -18.19 -0.74 21.70
CA HIS A 170 -18.83 -1.05 22.98
C HIS A 170 -19.64 0.13 23.49
N ARG A 171 -19.04 1.34 23.58
CA ARG A 171 -19.76 2.55 24.03
C ARG A 171 -20.92 2.93 23.12
N ARG A 172 -20.76 2.80 21.81
CA ARG A 172 -21.85 3.05 20.85
C ARG A 172 -23.02 2.11 21.08
N ARG A 173 -22.75 0.80 21.27
CA ARG A 173 -23.76 -0.20 21.60
C ARG A 173 -24.51 0.16 22.90
N GLU A 174 -23.77 0.47 23.97
CA GLU A 174 -24.36 0.85 25.28
C GLU A 174 -25.22 2.12 25.18
N ARG A 175 -24.86 3.05 24.27
CA ARG A 175 -25.62 4.29 24.05
C ARG A 175 -26.73 4.15 23.01
N GLY A 176 -26.94 2.96 22.44
CA GLY A 176 -27.94 2.73 21.40
C GLY A 176 -27.66 3.45 20.10
N LEU A 177 -26.38 3.80 19.83
CA LEU A 177 -25.93 4.42 18.57
C LEU A 177 -25.68 3.37 17.51
N GLN A 178 -25.88 3.74 16.24
CA GLN A 178 -25.51 2.88 15.11
C GLN A 178 -24.00 2.61 15.11
N PRO A 179 -23.54 1.41 14.71
CA PRO A 179 -22.14 1.16 14.46
C PRO A 179 -21.64 1.96 13.25
N PHE A 180 -20.33 2.10 13.14
CA PHE A 180 -19.66 2.61 11.96
C PHE A 180 -19.09 1.46 11.13
N THR A 181 -18.78 1.73 9.87
CA THR A 181 -17.97 0.85 9.02
C THR A 181 -16.50 1.01 9.38
N VAL A 182 -15.75 -0.09 9.45
CA VAL A 182 -14.28 -0.09 9.64
C VAL A 182 -13.60 -0.37 8.31
N LEU A 183 -12.87 0.61 7.79
CA LEU A 183 -12.32 0.62 6.44
C LEU A 183 -10.80 0.68 6.46
N SER A 184 -10.12 -0.44 6.26
CA SER A 184 -8.67 -0.43 6.07
C SER A 184 -8.32 0.13 4.69
N CYS A 185 -7.44 1.13 4.65
CA CYS A 185 -6.82 1.66 3.44
C CYS A 185 -5.32 1.36 3.41
N ASP A 186 -4.86 0.39 4.19
CA ASP A 186 -3.48 -0.09 4.16
C ASP A 186 -3.22 -0.92 2.91
N ASN A 187 -2.02 -0.78 2.36
CA ASN A 187 -1.56 -1.56 1.21
C ASN A 187 -1.05 -2.94 1.66
N ILE A 188 -1.94 -3.74 2.20
CA ILE A 188 -1.70 -5.12 2.64
C ILE A 188 -2.74 -6.05 1.99
N PRO A 189 -2.38 -7.30 1.70
CA PRO A 189 -3.34 -8.26 1.15
C PRO A 189 -4.53 -8.48 2.08
N ASP A 190 -5.73 -8.57 1.48
CA ASP A 190 -6.97 -8.90 2.18
C ASP A 190 -7.22 -8.02 3.42
N ASN A 191 -6.99 -6.71 3.27
CA ASN A 191 -6.99 -5.75 4.37
C ASN A 191 -8.31 -5.70 5.15
N GLY A 192 -9.46 -5.93 4.51
CA GLY A 192 -10.76 -6.02 5.16
C GLY A 192 -10.83 -7.16 6.17
N HIS A 193 -10.37 -8.36 5.81
CA HIS A 193 -10.30 -9.51 6.72
C HIS A 193 -9.21 -9.31 7.80
N VAL A 194 -8.10 -8.68 7.46
CA VAL A 194 -7.05 -8.37 8.45
C VAL A 194 -7.60 -7.50 9.57
N VAL A 195 -8.27 -6.40 9.27
CA VAL A 195 -8.85 -5.54 10.31
C VAL A 195 -10.01 -6.22 11.02
N LYS A 196 -10.86 -7.00 10.33
CA LYS A 196 -11.93 -7.80 10.93
C LYS A 196 -11.38 -8.78 11.96
N ASN A 197 -10.33 -9.53 11.63
CA ASN A 197 -9.69 -10.48 12.53
C ASN A 197 -9.12 -9.79 13.78
N ALA A 198 -8.51 -8.62 13.62
CA ALA A 198 -7.97 -7.85 14.73
C ALA A 198 -9.08 -7.38 15.69
N VAL A 199 -10.14 -6.79 15.14
CA VAL A 199 -11.27 -6.27 15.94
C VAL A 199 -12.05 -7.39 16.60
N LEU A 200 -12.44 -8.42 15.87
CA LEU A 200 -13.18 -9.56 16.44
C LEU A 200 -12.33 -10.35 17.45
N GLY A 201 -11.04 -10.55 17.19
CA GLY A 201 -10.12 -11.18 18.12
C GLY A 201 -10.04 -10.42 19.46
N MET A 202 -9.93 -9.09 19.40
CA MET A 202 -9.92 -8.24 20.58
C MET A 202 -11.27 -8.25 21.30
N ALA A 203 -12.38 -8.12 20.55
CA ALA A 203 -13.72 -8.15 21.11
C ALA A 203 -14.03 -9.49 21.78
N GLN A 204 -13.64 -10.63 21.18
CA GLN A 204 -13.84 -11.97 21.73
C GLN A 204 -13.15 -12.17 23.08
N LYS A 205 -11.96 -11.58 23.24
CA LYS A 205 -11.22 -11.63 24.51
C LYS A 205 -11.86 -10.77 25.58
N ARG A 206 -12.52 -9.69 25.20
CA ARG A 206 -13.24 -8.79 26.14
C ARG A 206 -14.61 -9.33 26.52
N SER A 207 -15.44 -9.70 25.55
CA SER A 207 -16.80 -10.25 25.71
C SER A 207 -17.25 -10.96 24.44
N PRO A 208 -17.59 -12.27 24.52
CA PRO A 208 -18.15 -13.00 23.37
C PRO A 208 -19.43 -12.37 22.81
N GLU A 209 -20.27 -11.78 23.66
CA GLU A 209 -21.51 -11.10 23.24
C GLU A 209 -21.23 -9.82 22.45
N LEU A 210 -20.19 -9.08 22.83
CA LEU A 210 -19.73 -7.92 22.09
C LEU A 210 -19.16 -8.32 20.72
N ALA A 211 -18.35 -9.39 20.68
CA ALA A 211 -17.83 -9.91 19.43
C ALA A 211 -18.94 -10.36 18.47
N ALA A 212 -19.93 -11.08 18.97
CA ALA A 212 -21.10 -11.50 18.19
C ALA A 212 -21.90 -10.30 17.65
N TRP A 213 -22.06 -9.26 18.48
CA TRP A 213 -22.74 -8.03 18.05
C TRP A 213 -21.95 -7.29 16.97
N ILE A 214 -20.62 -7.16 17.12
CA ILE A 214 -19.76 -6.53 16.12
C ILE A 214 -19.81 -7.31 14.80
N ASP A 215 -19.68 -8.64 14.84
CA ASP A 215 -19.71 -9.47 13.63
C ASP A 215 -21.04 -9.36 12.86
N ALA A 216 -22.14 -9.17 13.59
CA ALA A 216 -23.48 -9.05 13.01
C ALA A 216 -23.83 -7.64 12.48
N HIS A 217 -23.20 -6.58 12.98
CA HIS A 217 -23.65 -5.20 12.73
C HIS A 217 -22.58 -4.28 12.13
N VAL A 218 -21.31 -4.62 12.21
CA VAL A 218 -20.20 -3.82 11.67
C VAL A 218 -19.75 -4.41 10.34
N SER A 219 -19.54 -3.57 9.33
CA SER A 219 -18.95 -4.00 8.07
C SER A 219 -17.44 -3.68 8.04
N PHE A 220 -16.71 -4.54 7.32
CA PHE A 220 -15.27 -4.45 7.13
C PHE A 220 -14.95 -4.60 5.63
N PRO A 221 -15.29 -3.60 4.80
CA PRO A 221 -15.06 -3.69 3.37
C PRO A 221 -13.57 -3.88 3.04
N GLY A 222 -13.28 -4.76 2.10
CA GLY A 222 -11.96 -4.85 1.50
C GLY A 222 -11.70 -3.65 0.59
N THR A 223 -10.43 -3.24 0.50
CA THR A 223 -10.02 -2.16 -0.42
C THR A 223 -8.75 -2.52 -1.15
N MET A 224 -8.62 -2.03 -2.38
CA MET A 224 -7.36 -2.01 -3.10
C MET A 224 -6.98 -0.55 -3.34
N VAL A 225 -5.83 -0.15 -2.82
CA VAL A 225 -5.30 1.21 -2.92
C VAL A 225 -4.05 1.22 -3.78
N ASP A 226 -3.94 2.22 -4.67
CA ASP A 226 -2.74 2.38 -5.50
C ASP A 226 -2.46 3.85 -5.80
N ARG A 227 -1.35 4.32 -5.29
CA ARG A 227 -0.70 5.58 -5.62
C ARG A 227 0.73 5.58 -5.09
N ILE A 228 1.69 6.05 -5.89
CA ILE A 228 3.05 6.26 -5.43
C ILE A 228 3.13 7.62 -4.71
N VAL A 229 3.45 7.58 -3.42
CA VAL A 229 3.61 8.75 -2.56
C VAL A 229 4.96 8.65 -1.87
N PRO A 230 6.03 9.26 -2.43
CA PRO A 230 7.34 9.28 -1.81
C PRO A 230 7.34 9.98 -0.44
N ALA A 231 8.25 9.59 0.42
CA ALA A 231 8.46 10.30 1.67
C ALA A 231 8.82 11.78 1.41
N ALA A 232 8.26 12.68 2.20
CA ALA A 232 8.60 14.09 2.12
C ALA A 232 10.08 14.32 2.44
N THR A 233 10.74 15.16 1.64
CA THR A 233 12.13 15.59 1.82
C THR A 233 12.17 17.11 1.90
N GLU A 234 13.28 17.68 2.41
CA GLU A 234 13.48 19.14 2.40
C GLU A 234 13.36 19.70 0.97
N ALA A 235 13.90 18.98 -0.02
CA ALA A 235 13.83 19.40 -1.42
C ALA A 235 12.38 19.39 -1.94
N SER A 236 11.57 18.37 -1.65
CA SER A 236 10.18 18.30 -2.07
C SER A 236 9.31 19.39 -1.39
N LEU A 237 9.57 19.67 -0.13
CA LEU A 237 8.88 20.75 0.60
C LEU A 237 9.27 22.13 0.05
N ALA A 238 10.55 22.36 -0.27
CA ALA A 238 11.01 23.61 -0.89
C ALA A 238 10.38 23.82 -2.28
N GLU A 239 10.21 22.78 -3.07
CA GLU A 239 9.51 22.84 -4.36
C GLU A 239 8.04 23.25 -4.19
N ILE A 240 7.35 22.68 -3.18
CA ILE A 240 5.97 23.06 -2.87
C ILE A 240 5.89 24.51 -2.39
N THR A 241 6.79 24.91 -1.49
CA THR A 241 6.88 26.33 -1.04
C THR A 241 7.06 27.28 -2.22
N GLN A 242 7.91 26.92 -3.19
CA GLN A 242 8.07 27.73 -4.40
C GLN A 242 6.78 27.83 -5.23
N ALA A 243 6.05 26.73 -5.38
CA ALA A 243 4.79 26.69 -6.12
C ALA A 243 3.66 27.51 -5.44
N LEU A 244 3.64 27.53 -4.10
CA LEU A 244 2.61 28.20 -3.31
C LEU A 244 2.95 29.66 -2.95
N GLY A 245 4.24 30.00 -2.87
CA GLY A 245 4.72 31.27 -2.30
C GLY A 245 4.62 31.34 -0.77
N VAL A 246 4.33 30.23 -0.09
CA VAL A 246 4.21 30.10 1.38
C VAL A 246 4.55 28.69 1.81
N ASP A 247 5.11 28.54 3.03
CA ASP A 247 5.44 27.24 3.58
C ASP A 247 4.19 26.44 3.99
N ASP A 248 4.21 25.14 3.68
CA ASP A 248 3.23 24.17 4.16
C ASP A 248 3.95 22.94 4.75
N PRO A 249 4.10 22.86 6.08
CA PRO A 249 4.76 21.74 6.73
C PRO A 249 3.98 20.42 6.65
N CYS A 250 2.70 20.48 6.27
CA CYS A 250 1.85 19.30 6.08
C CYS A 250 1.80 18.85 4.61
N ALA A 251 2.53 19.51 3.71
CA ALA A 251 2.50 19.19 2.30
C ALA A 251 3.14 17.84 1.96
N ILE A 252 2.67 17.26 0.88
CA ILE A 252 3.24 16.02 0.30
C ILE A 252 3.25 16.10 -1.21
N SER A 253 4.12 15.31 -1.85
CA SER A 253 4.08 15.10 -3.30
C SER A 253 3.76 13.65 -3.65
N CYS A 254 3.17 13.46 -4.83
CA CYS A 254 2.78 12.14 -5.33
C CYS A 254 2.73 12.14 -6.86
N GLU A 255 2.52 10.96 -7.44
CA GLU A 255 2.20 10.85 -8.87
C GLU A 255 0.76 11.33 -9.17
N PRO A 256 0.45 11.67 -10.45
CA PRO A 256 -0.93 12.00 -10.84
C PRO A 256 -1.88 10.79 -10.79
N PHE A 257 -1.38 9.58 -11.07
CA PHE A 257 -2.18 8.37 -11.01
C PHE A 257 -2.72 8.12 -9.60
N ILE A 258 -3.98 7.77 -9.52
CA ILE A 258 -4.65 7.35 -8.29
C ILE A 258 -5.67 6.27 -8.63
N GLN A 259 -5.68 5.17 -7.88
CA GLN A 259 -6.72 4.17 -7.96
C GLN A 259 -7.15 3.75 -6.56
N TRP A 260 -8.46 3.65 -6.38
CA TRP A 260 -9.08 3.10 -5.19
C TRP A 260 -10.25 2.23 -5.58
N VAL A 261 -10.22 0.98 -5.18
CA VAL A 261 -11.32 0.03 -5.35
C VAL A 261 -11.80 -0.35 -3.96
N VAL A 262 -13.10 -0.31 -3.74
CA VAL A 262 -13.73 -0.49 -2.43
C VAL A 262 -14.93 -1.41 -2.56
N GLU A 263 -15.06 -2.38 -1.67
CA GLU A 263 -16.30 -3.15 -1.54
C GLU A 263 -17.44 -2.26 -1.02
N ASP A 264 -18.56 -2.24 -1.74
CA ASP A 264 -19.70 -1.37 -1.39
C ASP A 264 -20.56 -1.97 -0.27
N ASN A 265 -19.98 -2.06 0.91
CA ASN A 265 -20.60 -2.61 2.10
C ASN A 265 -20.43 -1.66 3.30
N PHE A 266 -21.35 -0.69 3.43
CA PHE A 266 -21.30 0.37 4.43
C PHE A 266 -22.58 0.38 5.28
N VAL A 267 -22.45 0.27 6.60
CA VAL A 267 -23.58 0.17 7.54
C VAL A 267 -24.25 1.51 7.85
N ALA A 268 -23.57 2.64 7.66
CA ALA A 268 -24.05 3.97 8.00
C ALA A 268 -23.91 4.99 6.84
N GLY A 269 -23.82 4.48 5.61
CA GLY A 269 -23.60 5.30 4.41
C GLY A 269 -22.14 5.69 4.18
N ARG A 270 -21.89 6.30 3.05
CA ARG A 270 -20.56 6.74 2.57
C ARG A 270 -20.67 7.95 1.64
N PRO A 271 -19.57 8.68 1.38
CA PRO A 271 -19.52 9.65 0.28
C PRO A 271 -19.76 8.96 -1.07
N GLU A 272 -20.24 9.71 -2.06
CA GLU A 272 -20.31 9.26 -3.47
C GLU A 272 -18.92 9.29 -4.11
N TRP A 273 -17.97 8.49 -3.59
CA TRP A 273 -16.58 8.49 -4.05
C TRP A 273 -16.41 8.13 -5.53
N GLU A 274 -17.38 7.44 -6.13
CA GLU A 274 -17.41 7.16 -7.57
C GLU A 274 -17.38 8.43 -8.44
N VAL A 275 -17.85 9.55 -7.93
CA VAL A 275 -17.74 10.87 -8.59
C VAL A 275 -16.28 11.31 -8.73
N ALA A 276 -15.43 10.89 -7.81
CA ALA A 276 -13.99 11.13 -7.84
C ALA A 276 -13.20 9.99 -8.53
N GLY A 277 -13.87 9.03 -9.14
CA GLY A 277 -13.26 7.91 -9.87
C GLY A 277 -12.97 6.67 -9.03
N VAL A 278 -13.46 6.60 -7.78
CA VAL A 278 -13.36 5.39 -6.95
C VAL A 278 -14.26 4.30 -7.52
N GLN A 279 -13.75 3.08 -7.59
CA GLN A 279 -14.47 1.93 -8.10
C GLN A 279 -15.15 1.18 -6.95
N MET A 280 -16.48 1.22 -6.92
CA MET A 280 -17.28 0.50 -5.95
C MET A 280 -17.62 -0.87 -6.50
N VAL A 281 -17.25 -1.94 -5.79
CA VAL A 281 -17.35 -3.34 -6.27
C VAL A 281 -18.02 -4.24 -5.22
N GLU A 282 -18.40 -5.45 -5.62
CA GLU A 282 -18.89 -6.48 -4.70
C GLU A 282 -17.74 -7.27 -4.05
N ASP A 283 -16.64 -7.49 -4.78
CA ASP A 283 -15.46 -8.24 -4.35
C ASP A 283 -14.20 -7.54 -4.85
N VAL A 284 -13.31 -7.18 -3.94
CA VAL A 284 -12.04 -6.49 -4.25
C VAL A 284 -10.92 -7.44 -4.66
N LEU A 285 -11.03 -8.73 -4.34
CA LEU A 285 -9.95 -9.70 -4.54
C LEU A 285 -9.43 -9.78 -6.00
N PRO A 286 -10.27 -9.77 -7.04
CA PRO A 286 -9.78 -9.75 -8.43
C PRO A 286 -8.92 -8.52 -8.75
N TRP A 287 -9.27 -7.36 -8.21
CA TRP A 287 -8.53 -6.11 -8.38
C TRP A 287 -7.20 -6.12 -7.63
N GLU A 288 -7.19 -6.69 -6.43
CA GLU A 288 -5.98 -6.87 -5.64
C GLU A 288 -5.00 -7.81 -6.37
N GLN A 289 -5.47 -8.94 -6.89
CA GLN A 289 -4.66 -9.87 -7.67
C GLN A 289 -4.10 -9.22 -8.95
N MET A 290 -4.91 -8.42 -9.65
CA MET A 290 -4.46 -7.66 -10.83
C MET A 290 -3.30 -6.74 -10.46
N LYS A 291 -3.45 -5.92 -9.43
CA LYS A 291 -2.38 -5.02 -8.95
C LYS A 291 -1.14 -5.80 -8.50
N LEU A 292 -1.31 -6.83 -7.68
CA LEU A 292 -0.19 -7.60 -7.15
C LEU A 292 0.63 -8.27 -8.26
N ARG A 293 -0.03 -8.83 -9.26
CA ARG A 293 0.66 -9.53 -10.35
C ARG A 293 1.17 -8.55 -11.40
N MET A 294 0.31 -7.72 -12.00
CA MET A 294 0.72 -6.84 -13.11
C MET A 294 1.60 -5.69 -12.63
N LEU A 295 1.18 -4.88 -11.66
CA LEU A 295 1.98 -3.76 -11.15
C LEU A 295 3.16 -4.25 -10.31
N ASN A 296 2.87 -4.90 -9.19
CA ASN A 296 3.91 -5.22 -8.21
C ASN A 296 4.85 -6.33 -8.70
N GLY A 297 4.36 -7.29 -9.48
CA GLY A 297 5.19 -8.32 -10.12
C GLY A 297 6.19 -7.74 -11.12
N SER A 298 5.72 -6.89 -12.04
CA SER A 298 6.57 -6.22 -13.01
C SER A 298 7.58 -5.28 -12.33
N HIS A 299 7.15 -4.59 -11.29
CA HIS A 299 8.02 -3.72 -10.48
C HIS A 299 9.15 -4.52 -9.82
N SER A 300 8.86 -5.69 -9.26
CA SER A 300 9.87 -6.60 -8.71
C SER A 300 10.80 -7.15 -9.79
N PHE A 301 10.28 -7.55 -10.95
CA PHE A 301 11.05 -7.99 -12.11
C PHE A 301 12.07 -6.93 -12.53
N LEU A 302 11.62 -5.69 -12.73
CA LEU A 302 12.46 -4.56 -13.09
C LEU A 302 13.47 -4.22 -11.99
N ALA A 303 13.08 -4.34 -10.72
CA ALA A 303 13.96 -4.04 -9.60
C ALA A 303 15.14 -5.00 -9.51
N TYR A 304 14.91 -6.31 -9.60
CA TYR A 304 16.00 -7.29 -9.52
C TYR A 304 16.89 -7.23 -10.75
N LEU A 305 16.32 -7.35 -11.94
CA LEU A 305 17.07 -7.42 -13.19
C LEU A 305 17.69 -6.07 -13.57
N GLY A 306 16.97 -4.97 -13.32
CA GLY A 306 17.47 -3.62 -13.55
C GLY A 306 18.65 -3.28 -12.65
N TYR A 307 18.55 -3.61 -11.35
CA TYR A 307 19.67 -3.42 -10.43
C TYR A 307 20.91 -4.21 -10.86
N LEU A 308 20.73 -5.50 -11.19
CA LEU A 308 21.83 -6.35 -11.69
C LEU A 308 22.46 -5.80 -12.95
N ALA A 309 21.66 -5.24 -13.87
CA ALA A 309 22.13 -4.60 -15.11
C ALA A 309 22.80 -3.23 -14.89
N GLY A 310 22.71 -2.66 -13.67
CA GLY A 310 23.34 -1.38 -13.32
C GLY A 310 22.39 -0.16 -13.39
N TYR A 311 21.08 -0.35 -13.54
CA TYR A 311 20.10 0.73 -13.49
C TYR A 311 19.75 1.07 -12.03
N ALA A 312 19.96 2.33 -11.65
CA ALA A 312 19.68 2.78 -10.28
C ALA A 312 18.17 3.03 -10.03
N HIS A 313 17.44 3.41 -11.08
CA HIS A 313 16.02 3.79 -10.99
C HIS A 313 15.18 3.04 -12.03
N ILE A 314 13.87 2.90 -11.74
CA ILE A 314 12.94 2.21 -12.64
C ILE A 314 12.75 2.93 -13.97
N ASN A 315 12.74 4.27 -13.97
CA ASN A 315 12.66 5.02 -15.23
C ASN A 315 13.87 4.77 -16.15
N GLU A 316 15.06 4.51 -15.62
CA GLU A 316 16.23 4.12 -16.42
C GLU A 316 16.02 2.75 -17.07
N CYS A 317 15.36 1.81 -16.36
CA CYS A 317 14.97 0.53 -16.99
C CYS A 317 14.00 0.76 -18.17
N MET A 318 13.12 1.76 -18.10
CA MET A 318 12.16 2.07 -19.17
C MET A 318 12.79 2.77 -20.36
N GLU A 319 13.94 3.37 -20.22
CA GLU A 319 14.74 3.90 -21.34
C GLU A 319 15.35 2.78 -22.19
N ASP A 320 15.63 1.61 -21.60
CA ASP A 320 16.01 0.39 -22.33
C ASP A 320 14.77 -0.26 -22.94
N GLU A 321 14.69 -0.28 -24.26
CA GLU A 321 13.56 -0.83 -25.02
C GLU A 321 13.27 -2.31 -24.69
N HIS A 322 14.30 -3.11 -24.39
CA HIS A 322 14.15 -4.53 -24.08
C HIS A 322 13.56 -4.73 -22.67
N PHE A 323 13.97 -3.94 -21.69
CA PHE A 323 13.36 -3.99 -20.35
C PHE A 323 11.92 -3.52 -20.38
N ARG A 324 11.60 -2.47 -21.15
CA ARG A 324 10.23 -1.98 -21.34
C ARG A 324 9.35 -3.02 -21.99
N GLU A 325 9.83 -3.64 -23.08
CA GLU A 325 9.09 -4.71 -23.77
C GLU A 325 8.95 -5.95 -22.87
N ALA A 326 9.97 -6.34 -22.12
CA ALA A 326 9.89 -7.45 -21.17
C ALA A 326 8.86 -7.20 -20.09
N ALA A 327 8.82 -6.01 -19.49
CA ALA A 327 7.83 -5.65 -18.51
C ALA A 327 6.40 -5.70 -19.09
N ARG A 328 6.21 -5.17 -20.29
CA ARG A 328 4.91 -5.19 -20.99
C ARG A 328 4.45 -6.61 -21.31
N ARG A 329 5.32 -7.45 -21.86
CA ARG A 329 5.00 -8.86 -22.17
C ARG A 329 4.80 -9.68 -20.89
N LEU A 330 5.58 -9.45 -19.85
CA LEU A 330 5.35 -10.08 -18.55
C LEU A 330 3.92 -9.79 -18.06
N MET A 331 3.47 -8.55 -18.14
CA MET A 331 2.11 -8.17 -17.72
C MET A 331 1.04 -8.82 -18.58
N LEU A 332 1.16 -8.78 -19.91
CA LEU A 332 0.10 -9.17 -20.84
C LEU A 332 0.11 -10.66 -21.16
N ASP A 333 1.29 -11.26 -21.35
CA ASP A 333 1.39 -12.65 -21.82
C ASP A 333 1.45 -13.65 -20.65
N GLU A 334 1.98 -13.23 -19.48
CA GLU A 334 2.18 -14.15 -18.36
C GLU A 334 1.37 -13.82 -17.11
N GLN A 335 1.16 -12.54 -16.76
CA GLN A 335 0.40 -12.16 -15.57
C GLN A 335 -1.10 -12.08 -15.85
N ALA A 336 -1.51 -11.31 -16.85
CA ALA A 336 -2.93 -11.11 -17.18
C ALA A 336 -3.70 -12.43 -17.40
N PRO A 337 -3.16 -13.47 -18.09
CA PRO A 337 -3.87 -14.73 -18.27
C PRO A 337 -4.16 -15.48 -16.96
N THR A 338 -3.47 -15.16 -15.87
CA THR A 338 -3.69 -15.78 -14.56
C THR A 338 -4.79 -15.13 -13.73
N LEU A 339 -5.29 -13.97 -14.16
CA LEU A 339 -6.29 -13.18 -13.45
C LEU A 339 -7.72 -13.69 -13.72
N ARG A 340 -8.61 -13.42 -12.76
CA ARG A 340 -10.05 -13.73 -12.85
C ARG A 340 -10.89 -12.46 -12.93
N ILE A 341 -10.26 -11.31 -13.23
CA ILE A 341 -10.96 -10.04 -13.38
C ILE A 341 -11.65 -9.96 -14.74
N THR A 342 -12.86 -9.43 -14.76
CA THR A 342 -13.66 -9.14 -15.96
C THR A 342 -13.89 -7.63 -16.04
N ASP A 343 -14.32 -7.16 -17.21
CA ASP A 343 -14.72 -5.76 -17.44
C ASP A 343 -13.59 -4.72 -17.19
N VAL A 344 -12.32 -5.16 -17.32
CA VAL A 344 -11.14 -4.29 -17.26
C VAL A 344 -10.31 -4.48 -18.53
N ASP A 345 -9.96 -3.37 -19.17
CA ASP A 345 -8.99 -3.38 -20.26
C ASP A 345 -7.57 -3.55 -19.69
N LEU A 346 -7.12 -4.80 -19.61
CA LEU A 346 -5.79 -5.14 -19.08
C LEU A 346 -4.65 -4.61 -19.97
N THR A 347 -4.90 -4.40 -21.27
CA THR A 347 -3.93 -3.79 -22.18
C THR A 347 -3.74 -2.31 -21.84
N ALA A 348 -4.84 -1.57 -21.73
CA ALA A 348 -4.78 -0.17 -21.30
C ALA A 348 -4.18 -0.01 -19.89
N TYR A 349 -4.47 -0.95 -18.99
CA TYR A 349 -3.87 -0.97 -17.65
C TYR A 349 -2.35 -1.19 -17.73
N ALA A 350 -1.87 -2.17 -18.50
CA ALA A 350 -0.44 -2.42 -18.68
C ALA A 350 0.28 -1.20 -19.28
N ASP A 351 -0.29 -0.58 -20.32
CA ASP A 351 0.28 0.61 -20.94
C ASP A 351 0.36 1.78 -19.95
N SER A 352 -0.66 1.97 -19.10
CA SER A 352 -0.63 2.98 -18.02
C SER A 352 0.48 2.71 -16.99
N LEU A 353 0.76 1.43 -16.69
CA LEU A 353 1.85 1.06 -15.77
C LEU A 353 3.22 1.35 -16.38
N ILE A 354 3.40 1.09 -17.68
CA ILE A 354 4.64 1.44 -18.39
C ILE A 354 4.89 2.95 -18.33
N ASP A 355 3.86 3.77 -18.56
CA ASP A 355 3.97 5.23 -18.47
C ASP A 355 4.33 5.69 -17.04
N ARG A 356 3.74 5.09 -16.02
CA ARG A 356 4.07 5.36 -14.60
C ARG A 356 5.52 5.00 -14.29
N PHE A 357 6.00 3.85 -14.74
CA PHE A 357 7.38 3.41 -14.54
C PHE A 357 8.37 4.32 -15.26
N ALA A 358 8.01 4.88 -16.41
CA ALA A 358 8.83 5.80 -17.17
C ALA A 358 8.92 7.21 -16.58
N ASN A 359 8.09 7.56 -15.58
CA ASN A 359 8.06 8.90 -14.99
C ASN A 359 9.35 9.21 -14.20
N PRO A 360 10.24 10.09 -14.69
CA PRO A 360 11.51 10.39 -14.04
C PRO A 360 11.36 11.24 -12.77
N ALA A 361 10.19 11.88 -12.59
CA ALA A 361 9.95 12.74 -11.43
C ALA A 361 9.84 11.95 -10.12
N LEU A 362 9.57 10.63 -10.18
CA LEU A 362 9.42 9.78 -9.01
C LEU A 362 10.75 9.22 -8.49
N GLN A 363 11.77 9.08 -9.35
CA GLN A 363 13.11 8.54 -9.01
C GLN A 363 13.06 7.30 -8.11
N HIS A 364 12.21 6.34 -8.49
CA HIS A 364 11.98 5.14 -7.67
C HIS A 364 13.16 4.17 -7.82
N ARG A 365 13.91 3.98 -6.75
CA ARG A 365 15.16 3.20 -6.77
C ARG A 365 14.89 1.71 -6.89
N THR A 366 15.55 1.05 -7.83
CA THR A 366 15.52 -0.42 -8.02
C THR A 366 15.86 -1.15 -6.73
N TRP A 367 16.91 -0.74 -6.02
CA TRP A 367 17.31 -1.30 -4.75
C TRP A 367 16.21 -1.23 -3.66
N GLN A 368 15.50 -0.12 -3.57
CA GLN A 368 14.44 0.06 -2.57
C GLN A 368 13.24 -0.87 -2.83
N ILE A 369 12.91 -1.07 -4.11
CA ILE A 369 11.82 -1.98 -4.51
C ILE A 369 12.23 -3.44 -4.29
N ALA A 370 13.51 -3.76 -4.48
CA ALA A 370 14.07 -5.10 -4.32
C ALA A 370 14.09 -5.60 -2.85
N MET A 371 13.93 -4.70 -1.86
CA MET A 371 13.84 -5.09 -0.44
C MET A 371 12.65 -6.02 -0.20
N ASP A 372 12.78 -6.85 0.85
CA ASP A 372 11.72 -7.75 1.34
C ASP A 372 11.20 -8.74 0.27
N GLY A 373 12.09 -9.17 -0.61
CA GLY A 373 11.76 -10.06 -1.73
C GLY A 373 11.16 -11.38 -1.27
N SER A 374 11.62 -11.93 -0.14
CA SER A 374 11.09 -13.16 0.43
C SER A 374 9.59 -13.08 0.76
N GLN A 375 9.10 -11.91 1.16
CA GLN A 375 7.68 -11.68 1.45
C GLN A 375 6.88 -11.31 0.19
N LYS A 376 7.54 -10.76 -0.83
CA LYS A 376 6.89 -10.25 -2.04
C LYS A 376 6.74 -11.30 -3.13
N LEU A 377 7.72 -12.18 -3.29
CA LEU A 377 7.77 -13.15 -4.38
C LEU A 377 6.52 -14.06 -4.46
N PRO A 378 6.02 -14.64 -3.35
CA PRO A 378 4.90 -15.56 -3.41
C PRO A 378 3.70 -15.00 -4.16
N GLN A 379 3.18 -13.89 -3.71
CA GLN A 379 1.96 -13.27 -4.25
C GLN A 379 2.16 -12.52 -5.57
N ARG A 380 3.41 -12.06 -5.86
CA ARG A 380 3.70 -11.26 -7.07
C ARG A 380 4.03 -12.12 -8.28
N MET A 381 4.65 -13.30 -8.08
CA MET A 381 5.14 -14.16 -9.16
C MET A 381 4.74 -15.63 -8.99
N LEU A 382 4.96 -16.23 -7.80
CA LEU A 382 4.82 -17.68 -7.63
C LEU A 382 3.37 -18.15 -7.76
N ASP A 383 2.39 -17.38 -7.30
CA ASP A 383 0.98 -17.73 -7.46
C ASP A 383 0.55 -17.70 -8.93
N GLY A 384 1.08 -16.76 -9.73
CA GLY A 384 0.91 -16.74 -11.18
C GLY A 384 1.54 -17.96 -11.86
N ILE A 385 2.75 -18.33 -11.43
CA ILE A 385 3.45 -19.53 -11.94
C ILE A 385 2.66 -20.81 -11.65
N ARG A 386 2.04 -20.93 -10.47
CA ARG A 386 1.16 -22.09 -10.16
C ARG A 386 0.01 -22.24 -11.15
N VAL A 387 -0.62 -21.12 -11.53
CA VAL A 387 -1.68 -21.12 -12.55
C VAL A 387 -1.14 -21.59 -13.91
N HIS A 388 0.05 -21.15 -14.31
CA HIS A 388 0.67 -21.60 -15.56
C HIS A 388 1.03 -23.08 -15.53
N LEU A 389 1.56 -23.60 -14.41
CA LEU A 389 1.86 -25.00 -14.22
C LEU A 389 0.60 -25.89 -14.33
N GLU A 390 -0.50 -25.46 -13.70
CA GLU A 390 -1.80 -26.14 -13.78
C GLU A 390 -2.36 -26.17 -15.23
N ARG A 391 -2.17 -25.07 -15.98
CA ARG A 391 -2.68 -24.90 -17.34
C ARG A 391 -1.72 -25.38 -18.42
N HIS A 392 -0.51 -25.79 -18.05
CA HIS A 392 0.57 -26.17 -18.98
C HIS A 392 0.89 -25.07 -20.01
N THR A 393 0.89 -23.80 -19.60
CA THR A 393 1.23 -22.64 -20.42
C THR A 393 2.63 -22.14 -20.10
N ALA A 394 3.26 -21.42 -21.05
CA ALA A 394 4.62 -20.88 -20.90
C ALA A 394 4.67 -19.67 -19.97
N TRP A 395 5.80 -19.48 -19.26
CA TRP A 395 6.03 -18.39 -18.31
C TRP A 395 7.52 -18.03 -18.18
N PRO A 396 8.24 -17.81 -19.30
CA PRO A 396 9.69 -17.61 -19.29
C PRO A 396 10.14 -16.31 -18.61
N LEU A 397 9.34 -15.23 -18.67
CA LEU A 397 9.66 -13.97 -18.02
C LEU A 397 9.44 -14.05 -16.50
N LEU A 398 8.40 -14.72 -16.05
CA LEU A 398 8.22 -15.03 -14.61
C LEU A 398 9.38 -15.87 -14.07
N ALA A 399 9.84 -16.88 -14.82
CA ALA A 399 11.01 -17.67 -14.45
C ALA A 399 12.26 -16.80 -14.33
N LEU A 400 12.46 -15.90 -15.29
CA LEU A 400 13.59 -14.94 -15.27
C LEU A 400 13.49 -13.98 -14.07
N GLY A 401 12.30 -13.51 -13.71
CA GLY A 401 12.07 -12.66 -12.55
C GLY A 401 12.41 -13.35 -11.22
N VAL A 402 12.00 -14.61 -11.04
CA VAL A 402 12.35 -15.42 -9.86
C VAL A 402 13.86 -15.69 -9.81
N ALA A 403 14.45 -16.10 -10.94
CA ALA A 403 15.90 -16.28 -11.05
C ALA A 403 16.67 -14.97 -10.80
N GLY A 404 16.12 -13.84 -11.24
CA GLY A 404 16.63 -12.49 -10.97
C GLY A 404 16.71 -12.17 -9.49
N TRP A 405 15.65 -12.50 -8.71
CA TRP A 405 15.71 -12.40 -7.26
C TRP A 405 16.81 -13.30 -6.67
N MET A 406 16.91 -14.56 -7.10
CA MET A 406 17.95 -15.49 -6.62
C MET A 406 19.36 -14.96 -6.90
N ARG A 407 19.58 -14.36 -8.06
CA ARG A 407 20.85 -13.75 -8.42
C ARG A 407 21.13 -12.48 -7.60
N TYR A 408 20.12 -11.64 -7.39
CA TYR A 408 20.22 -10.44 -6.56
C TYR A 408 20.59 -10.77 -5.11
N VAL A 409 19.92 -11.75 -4.49
CA VAL A 409 20.20 -12.14 -3.09
C VAL A 409 21.50 -12.93 -2.94
N SER A 410 22.14 -13.33 -4.04
CA SER A 410 23.52 -13.86 -4.04
C SER A 410 24.56 -12.82 -3.63
N GLY A 411 24.20 -11.54 -3.55
CA GLY A 411 24.97 -10.49 -2.90
C GLY A 411 26.00 -9.79 -3.78
N THR A 412 26.02 -10.03 -5.10
CA THR A 412 26.88 -9.33 -6.07
C THR A 412 26.11 -9.04 -7.35
N ASP A 413 26.30 -7.83 -7.91
CA ASP A 413 25.76 -7.45 -9.21
C ASP A 413 26.57 -8.00 -10.39
N ASP A 414 26.16 -7.68 -11.62
CA ASP A 414 26.84 -8.13 -12.84
C ASP A 414 28.21 -7.46 -13.05
N GLN A 415 28.50 -6.36 -12.36
CA GLN A 415 29.78 -5.67 -12.34
C GLN A 415 30.73 -6.16 -11.22
N GLY A 416 30.24 -7.06 -10.36
CA GLY A 416 30.98 -7.60 -9.22
C GLY A 416 30.92 -6.75 -7.95
N ASN A 417 30.06 -5.71 -7.90
CA ASN A 417 29.87 -4.90 -6.72
C ASN A 417 28.99 -5.63 -5.70
N ALA A 418 29.26 -5.41 -4.40
CA ALA A 418 28.45 -5.98 -3.34
C ALA A 418 27.04 -5.35 -3.29
N ILE A 419 26.03 -6.16 -3.11
CA ILE A 419 24.63 -5.76 -2.91
C ILE A 419 24.30 -5.76 -1.41
N ASP A 420 23.77 -4.64 -0.90
CA ASP A 420 23.17 -4.59 0.44
C ASP A 420 21.78 -5.23 0.38
N VAL A 421 21.71 -6.55 0.59
CA VAL A 421 20.46 -7.31 0.58
C VAL A 421 19.70 -7.08 1.88
N ARG A 422 18.58 -6.38 1.80
CA ARG A 422 17.65 -6.15 2.92
C ARG A 422 16.40 -7.00 2.76
N ASP A 423 16.29 -7.99 3.62
CA ASP A 423 15.22 -8.97 3.60
C ASP A 423 15.04 -9.58 5.00
N PRO A 424 13.82 -9.87 5.47
CA PRO A 424 13.59 -10.53 6.76
C PRO A 424 14.33 -11.86 6.91
N LEU A 425 14.55 -12.57 5.79
CA LEU A 425 15.30 -13.83 5.73
C LEU A 425 16.79 -13.64 5.37
N SER A 426 17.32 -12.42 5.41
CA SER A 426 18.67 -12.09 4.93
C SER A 426 19.79 -12.95 5.57
N GLU A 427 19.70 -13.26 6.86
CA GLU A 427 20.68 -14.13 7.52
C GLU A 427 20.62 -15.57 7.01
N LYS A 428 19.40 -16.12 6.87
CA LYS A 428 19.17 -17.47 6.36
C LYS A 428 19.62 -17.58 4.89
N ILE A 429 19.28 -16.58 4.07
CA ILE A 429 19.69 -16.49 2.66
C ILE A 429 21.22 -16.41 2.57
N ARG A 430 21.86 -15.56 3.36
CA ARG A 430 23.34 -15.43 3.39
C ARG A 430 24.01 -16.73 3.77
N GLY A 431 23.46 -17.46 4.75
CA GLY A 431 23.94 -18.78 5.13
C GLY A 431 23.90 -19.78 3.97
N ILE A 432 22.79 -19.83 3.23
CA ILE A 432 22.64 -20.67 2.03
C ILE A 432 23.64 -20.26 0.94
N VAL A 433 23.74 -18.96 0.65
CA VAL A 433 24.61 -18.43 -0.39
C VAL A 433 26.09 -18.72 -0.11
N SER A 434 26.52 -18.62 1.16
CA SER A 434 27.91 -18.87 1.54
C SER A 434 28.31 -20.35 1.51
N THR A 435 27.35 -21.26 1.63
CA THR A 435 27.61 -22.71 1.70
C THR A 435 27.31 -23.48 0.42
N SER A 436 26.55 -22.87 -0.52
CA SER A 436 26.22 -23.51 -1.80
C SER A 436 27.19 -23.10 -2.91
N SER A 437 27.52 -24.03 -3.81
CA SER A 437 28.17 -23.69 -5.05
C SER A 437 27.24 -22.92 -5.99
N GLU A 438 27.79 -22.23 -7.00
CA GLU A 438 26.97 -21.54 -8.01
C GLU A 438 26.00 -22.51 -8.73
N ALA A 439 26.45 -23.75 -8.99
CA ALA A 439 25.65 -24.77 -9.64
C ALA A 439 24.49 -25.26 -8.75
N ASP A 440 24.67 -25.28 -7.43
CA ASP A 440 23.67 -25.78 -6.48
C ASP A 440 22.79 -24.65 -5.89
N ARG A 441 23.08 -23.42 -6.24
CA ARG A 441 22.46 -22.22 -5.66
C ARG A 441 20.95 -22.21 -5.74
N VAL A 442 20.40 -22.51 -6.90
CA VAL A 442 18.94 -22.57 -7.12
C VAL A 442 18.31 -23.60 -6.22
N THR A 443 18.83 -24.84 -6.23
CA THR A 443 18.30 -25.95 -5.41
C THR A 443 18.36 -25.62 -3.92
N ALA A 444 19.45 -24.99 -3.47
CA ALA A 444 19.61 -24.59 -2.08
C ALA A 444 18.60 -23.49 -1.66
N LEU A 445 18.39 -22.47 -2.51
CA LEU A 445 17.41 -21.40 -2.26
C LEU A 445 15.96 -21.89 -2.33
N LEU A 446 15.65 -22.87 -3.21
CA LEU A 446 14.33 -23.51 -3.26
C LEU A 446 13.96 -24.25 -1.98
N GLY A 447 14.93 -24.58 -1.13
CA GLY A 447 14.71 -25.11 0.22
C GLY A 447 14.07 -24.13 1.21
N LEU A 448 13.92 -22.83 0.85
CA LEU A 448 13.22 -21.85 1.64
C LEU A 448 11.69 -22.02 1.50
N SER A 449 11.12 -22.92 2.29
CA SER A 449 9.69 -23.26 2.24
C SER A 449 8.78 -22.09 2.58
N GLU A 450 9.27 -21.09 3.32
CA GLU A 450 8.57 -19.85 3.62
C GLU A 450 8.28 -19.02 2.35
N ILE A 451 9.05 -19.24 1.28
CA ILE A 451 8.90 -18.52 -0.01
C ILE A 451 8.23 -19.47 -1.02
N PHE A 452 8.83 -20.64 -1.25
CA PHE A 452 8.47 -21.54 -2.36
C PHE A 452 7.42 -22.60 -2.00
N GLY A 453 7.02 -22.67 -0.72
CA GLY A 453 6.16 -23.75 -0.24
C GLY A 453 6.84 -25.12 -0.30
N HIS A 454 6.03 -26.16 -0.27
CA HIS A 454 6.50 -27.55 -0.41
C HIS A 454 6.19 -28.12 -1.79
N ASP A 455 5.37 -27.45 -2.58
CA ASP A 455 4.85 -27.85 -3.89
C ASP A 455 5.84 -27.53 -5.03
N LEU A 456 6.24 -26.28 -5.14
CA LEU A 456 7.08 -25.79 -6.24
C LEU A 456 8.45 -26.49 -6.33
N PRO A 457 9.19 -26.69 -5.23
CA PRO A 457 10.46 -27.43 -5.27
C PRO A 457 10.34 -28.89 -5.70
N GLN A 458 9.15 -29.48 -5.60
CA GLN A 458 8.86 -30.85 -6.03
C GLN A 458 8.32 -30.93 -7.47
N THR A 459 8.16 -29.81 -8.16
CA THR A 459 7.62 -29.72 -9.52
C THR A 459 8.76 -29.59 -10.52
N PRO A 460 9.12 -30.66 -11.29
CA PRO A 460 10.28 -30.62 -12.19
C PRO A 460 10.24 -29.49 -13.21
N ALA A 461 9.08 -29.22 -13.82
CA ALA A 461 8.92 -28.13 -14.79
C ALA A 461 9.24 -26.75 -14.19
N PHE A 462 8.93 -26.55 -12.90
CA PHE A 462 9.29 -25.33 -12.19
C PHE A 462 10.80 -25.25 -11.96
N VAL A 463 11.38 -26.29 -11.38
CA VAL A 463 12.82 -26.33 -11.05
C VAL A 463 13.67 -26.14 -12.30
N ASP A 464 13.37 -26.86 -13.38
CA ASP A 464 14.12 -26.79 -14.65
C ASP A 464 14.06 -25.39 -15.26
N ALA A 465 12.88 -24.75 -15.26
CA ALA A 465 12.73 -23.39 -15.79
C ALA A 465 13.55 -22.35 -14.98
N ILE A 466 13.52 -22.44 -13.64
CA ILE A 466 14.28 -21.53 -12.78
C ILE A 466 15.79 -21.78 -12.95
N VAL A 467 16.25 -23.04 -12.99
CA VAL A 467 17.67 -23.37 -13.20
C VAL A 467 18.17 -22.81 -14.52
N GLN A 468 17.43 -23.01 -15.61
CA GLN A 468 17.79 -22.51 -16.93
C GLN A 468 17.87 -20.97 -16.96
N ALA A 469 16.88 -20.30 -16.36
CA ALA A 469 16.87 -18.83 -16.27
C ALA A 469 18.05 -18.31 -15.43
N TYR A 470 18.33 -18.96 -14.29
CA TYR A 470 19.45 -18.58 -13.42
C TYR A 470 20.81 -18.79 -14.12
N GLN A 471 21.02 -19.91 -14.80
CA GLN A 471 22.24 -20.16 -15.57
C GLN A 471 22.45 -19.13 -16.66
N ARG A 472 21.37 -18.70 -17.33
CA ARG A 472 21.43 -17.61 -18.33
C ARG A 472 21.90 -16.30 -17.69
N LEU A 473 21.36 -15.92 -16.52
CA LEU A 473 21.77 -14.73 -15.79
C LEU A 473 23.25 -14.77 -15.39
N VAL A 474 23.72 -15.90 -14.89
CA VAL A 474 25.13 -16.08 -14.48
C VAL A 474 26.07 -15.98 -15.67
N ARG A 475 25.70 -16.60 -16.81
CA ARG A 475 26.53 -16.64 -18.01
C ARG A 475 26.60 -15.33 -18.76
N ASP A 476 25.45 -14.64 -18.91
CA ASP A 476 25.29 -13.55 -19.88
C ASP A 476 25.02 -12.20 -19.23
N GLY A 477 24.74 -12.18 -17.93
CA GLY A 477 24.27 -10.99 -17.19
C GLY A 477 22.79 -10.67 -17.45
N ALA A 478 22.23 -9.81 -16.62
CA ALA A 478 20.79 -9.56 -16.59
C ALA A 478 20.26 -8.95 -17.90
N ARG A 479 20.94 -7.93 -18.44
CA ARG A 479 20.47 -7.26 -19.67
C ARG A 479 20.38 -8.23 -20.85
N ARG A 480 21.40 -9.06 -21.07
CA ARG A 480 21.40 -10.03 -22.16
C ARG A 480 20.40 -11.15 -21.93
N ALA A 481 20.25 -11.61 -20.69
CA ALA A 481 19.25 -12.62 -20.33
C ALA A 481 17.81 -12.13 -20.63
N VAL A 482 17.51 -10.84 -20.40
CA VAL A 482 16.22 -10.23 -20.79
C VAL A 482 16.03 -10.31 -22.31
N ILE A 483 17.02 -9.86 -23.09
CA ILE A 483 16.98 -9.89 -24.56
C ILE A 483 16.75 -11.30 -25.10
N GLU A 484 17.49 -12.29 -24.59
CA GLU A 484 17.38 -13.66 -25.02
C GLU A 484 16.02 -14.28 -24.65
N THR A 485 15.47 -13.92 -23.49
CA THR A 485 14.14 -14.41 -23.06
C THR A 485 13.01 -13.85 -23.90
N LEU A 486 13.13 -12.63 -24.41
CA LEU A 486 12.15 -12.03 -25.33
C LEU A 486 12.10 -12.74 -26.70
N ASN A 487 13.13 -13.50 -27.07
CA ASN A 487 13.20 -14.23 -28.33
C ASN A 487 12.74 -15.71 -28.21
N ILE A 488 12.31 -16.14 -27.03
CA ILE A 488 11.71 -17.44 -26.80
C ILE A 488 10.19 -17.36 -27.05
#